data_25cb70292eefc1752b9dc0d982ce12d7
#
_entry.id   25cb70292eefc1752b9dc0d982ce12d7
#
_cell.length_a   1.000
_cell.length_b   1.000
_cell.length_c   1.000
_cell.angle_alpha   90.00
_cell.angle_beta   90.00
_cell.angle_gamma   90.00
#
_symmetry.space_group_name_H-M   'P 1'
#
loop_
_entity.id
_entity.type
_entity.pdbx_description
1 polymer ?
#
loop_
_entity_poly.entity_id
_entity_poly.type
_entity_poly.pdbx_seq_one_letter_code
_entity_poly.pdbx_strand_id
1 'polypeptide(L)'
;VVLVIDCKAMGESAAAIAKGFRDYDPEVNFGGVILNRLGSANHERMVREGMDKIGVPVIGAIYRDDRMHSPERHLGLTPVTEIDPTEAINTIREAVEKMVNLDALLEIATGAPTIELPDAIDVKSIEKRVKIGVAYDEAFSFYYPASLAALEEKGAELVYFSPLNDSVIPDVDGLVFGGGFPEMFLFQLSSNESMKESIRQANAQGMPIYAECGGLMYLCESIHDFEGSVYKTVGIVPANCVMQQKLQKVGYVTATAKRDTLLGAMNTAIRGHEFHFSTMEPTIDDFPWAFHLEGGRKPQSYDGGYATKNVLASYLHLNFAGSDEGAQHFVDTCATYKAQK
;
A
#
# COMPACT_ATOMS: atom_id res chain seq x y z
N VAL A 1 3.89 25.84 5.24
CA VAL A 1 2.83 24.83 5.37
C VAL A 1 1.46 25.52 5.30
N VAL A 2 0.51 24.93 4.56
CA VAL A 2 -0.91 25.32 4.58
C VAL A 2 -1.71 24.16 5.15
N LEU A 3 -2.47 24.39 6.21
CA LEU A 3 -3.25 23.36 6.89
C LEU A 3 -4.68 23.30 6.30
N VAL A 4 -5.12 22.10 5.89
CA VAL A 4 -6.52 21.87 5.51
C VAL A 4 -7.29 21.37 6.73
N ILE A 5 -8.33 22.10 7.14
CA ILE A 5 -9.13 21.77 8.33
C ILE A 5 -10.50 21.27 7.91
N ASP A 6 -10.88 20.04 8.35
CA ASP A 6 -12.26 19.58 8.23
C ASP A 6 -13.15 20.33 9.24
N CYS A 7 -13.91 21.27 8.74
CA CYS A 7 -14.79 22.12 9.55
C CYS A 7 -16.17 21.50 9.82
N LYS A 8 -16.41 20.23 9.41
CA LYS A 8 -17.70 19.57 9.67
C LYS A 8 -18.01 19.59 11.17
N ALA A 9 -19.15 20.18 11.53
CA ALA A 9 -19.62 20.34 12.91
C ALA A 9 -18.67 21.16 13.83
N MET A 10 -17.83 22.02 13.29
CA MET A 10 -16.98 22.95 14.03
C MET A 10 -17.42 24.39 13.82
N GLY A 11 -17.28 25.22 14.84
CA GLY A 11 -17.38 26.68 14.74
C GLY A 11 -16.01 27.32 14.98
N GLU A 12 -15.92 28.27 15.90
CA GLU A 12 -14.66 28.91 16.29
C GLU A 12 -13.62 27.92 16.85
N SER A 13 -14.03 26.72 17.27
CA SER A 13 -13.12 25.66 17.72
C SER A 13 -12.10 25.20 16.64
N ALA A 14 -12.39 25.42 15.37
CA ALA A 14 -11.43 25.22 14.28
C ALA A 14 -10.17 26.10 14.45
N ALA A 15 -10.32 27.30 15.03
CA ALA A 15 -9.18 28.17 15.33
C ALA A 15 -8.26 27.59 16.42
N ALA A 16 -8.79 26.85 17.38
CA ALA A 16 -7.98 26.17 18.39
C ALA A 16 -7.09 25.08 17.73
N ILE A 17 -7.60 24.38 16.71
CA ILE A 17 -6.82 23.41 15.92
C ILE A 17 -5.71 24.13 15.16
N ALA A 18 -6.05 25.17 14.39
CA ALA A 18 -5.06 25.94 13.63
C ALA A 18 -3.94 26.49 14.54
N LYS A 19 -4.34 27.06 15.69
CA LYS A 19 -3.40 27.57 16.70
C LYS A 19 -2.51 26.46 17.25
N GLY A 20 -3.08 25.29 17.54
CA GLY A 20 -2.32 24.15 18.03
C GLY A 20 -1.25 23.69 17.04
N PHE A 21 -1.59 23.55 15.77
CA PHE A 21 -0.62 23.19 14.73
C PHE A 21 0.47 24.24 14.52
N ARG A 22 0.11 25.52 14.50
CA ARG A 22 1.06 26.63 14.34
C ARG A 22 2.05 26.72 15.50
N ASP A 23 1.56 26.58 16.73
CA ASP A 23 2.33 26.81 17.94
C ASP A 23 3.07 25.54 18.43
N TYR A 24 2.72 24.34 17.90
CA TYR A 24 3.30 23.07 18.31
C TYR A 24 4.76 22.92 17.90
N ASP A 25 5.09 23.35 16.68
CA ASP A 25 6.46 23.34 16.16
C ASP A 25 6.79 24.69 15.55
N PRO A 26 7.58 25.55 16.23
CA PRO A 26 7.93 26.90 15.77
C PRO A 26 8.86 26.89 14.55
N GLU A 27 9.48 25.77 14.18
CA GLU A 27 10.32 25.67 12.97
C GLU A 27 9.45 25.54 11.70
N VAL A 28 8.16 25.19 11.86
CA VAL A 28 7.23 25.08 10.73
C VAL A 28 6.76 26.50 10.29
N ASN A 29 7.12 26.88 9.08
CA ASN A 29 6.57 28.10 8.46
C ASN A 29 5.10 27.89 8.10
N PHE A 30 4.19 28.36 8.99
CA PHE A 30 2.75 28.21 8.87
C PHE A 30 2.13 29.36 8.08
N GLY A 31 1.81 29.14 6.81
CA GLY A 31 1.35 30.17 5.88
C GLY A 31 -0.17 30.45 5.92
N GLY A 32 -0.98 29.55 6.47
CA GLY A 32 -2.43 29.74 6.56
C GLY A 32 -3.22 28.43 6.54
N VAL A 33 -4.55 28.57 6.40
CA VAL A 33 -5.49 27.45 6.41
C VAL A 33 -6.42 27.44 5.20
N ILE A 34 -6.85 26.24 4.79
CA ILE A 34 -8.01 26.03 3.91
C ILE A 34 -9.09 25.36 4.76
N LEU A 35 -10.25 26.02 4.84
CA LEU A 35 -11.42 25.52 5.55
C LEU A 35 -12.19 24.59 4.63
N ASN A 36 -12.32 23.32 4.99
CA ASN A 36 -13.00 22.31 4.18
C ASN A 36 -14.31 21.86 4.81
N ARG A 37 -15.26 21.40 3.99
CA ARG A 37 -16.56 20.86 4.38
C ARG A 37 -17.44 21.83 5.14
N LEU A 38 -17.42 23.11 4.76
CA LEU A 38 -18.30 24.13 5.31
C LEU A 38 -19.76 23.86 4.91
N GLY A 39 -20.68 24.11 5.83
CA GLY A 39 -22.10 23.83 5.61
C GLY A 39 -22.91 24.99 5.05
N SER A 40 -22.47 26.25 5.26
CA SER A 40 -23.16 27.47 4.84
C SER A 40 -22.28 28.73 4.97
N ALA A 41 -22.69 29.84 4.34
CA ALA A 41 -22.00 31.11 4.47
C ALA A 41 -21.94 31.64 5.93
N ASN A 42 -22.97 31.36 6.74
CA ASN A 42 -22.93 31.73 8.15
C ASN A 42 -21.92 30.89 8.93
N HIS A 43 -21.78 29.60 8.56
CA HIS A 43 -20.77 28.71 9.12
C HIS A 43 -19.37 29.22 8.77
N GLU A 44 -19.12 29.55 7.50
CA GLU A 44 -17.85 30.13 7.05
C GLU A 44 -17.51 31.41 7.85
N ARG A 45 -18.45 32.34 7.98
CA ARG A 45 -18.25 33.59 8.73
C ARG A 45 -17.80 33.31 10.16
N MET A 46 -18.48 32.38 10.87
CA MET A 46 -18.15 32.01 12.25
C MET A 46 -16.73 31.43 12.37
N VAL A 47 -16.34 30.53 11.43
CA VAL A 47 -15.00 29.95 11.45
C VAL A 47 -13.92 30.99 11.13
N ARG A 48 -14.17 31.88 10.15
CA ARG A 48 -13.27 33.01 9.81
C ARG A 48 -13.06 33.96 10.98
N GLU A 49 -14.12 34.33 11.70
CA GLU A 49 -14.02 35.15 12.90
C GLU A 49 -13.10 34.51 13.96
N GLY A 50 -13.12 33.16 14.07
CA GLY A 50 -12.18 32.42 14.93
C GLY A 50 -10.75 32.53 14.43
N MET A 51 -10.50 32.39 13.12
CA MET A 51 -9.15 32.49 12.53
C MET A 51 -8.60 33.93 12.67
N ASP A 52 -9.43 34.94 12.48
CA ASP A 52 -9.04 36.34 12.63
C ASP A 52 -8.55 36.65 14.06
N LYS A 53 -9.21 36.09 15.09
CA LYS A 53 -8.83 36.24 16.51
C LYS A 53 -7.42 35.73 16.80
N ILE A 54 -6.94 34.74 16.05
CA ILE A 54 -5.62 34.16 16.21
C ILE A 54 -4.61 34.63 15.15
N GLY A 55 -5.03 35.53 14.23
CA GLY A 55 -4.19 36.08 13.17
C GLY A 55 -3.72 35.02 12.15
N VAL A 56 -4.55 34.02 11.83
CA VAL A 56 -4.23 32.98 10.83
C VAL A 56 -4.95 33.28 9.53
N PRO A 57 -4.23 33.46 8.40
CA PRO A 57 -4.84 33.70 7.10
C PRO A 57 -5.68 32.51 6.62
N VAL A 58 -6.89 32.80 6.11
CA VAL A 58 -7.74 31.80 5.44
C VAL A 58 -7.51 31.93 3.94
N ILE A 59 -6.79 30.94 3.39
CA ILE A 59 -6.42 30.85 1.98
C ILE A 59 -7.60 30.37 1.12
N GLY A 60 -8.49 29.54 1.69
CA GLY A 60 -9.64 28.98 0.98
C GLY A 60 -10.75 28.57 1.90
N ALA A 61 -11.98 28.48 1.36
CA ALA A 61 -13.18 28.08 2.07
C ALA A 61 -14.06 27.21 1.17
N ILE A 62 -13.95 25.90 1.30
CA ILE A 62 -14.61 24.92 0.43
C ILE A 62 -15.88 24.40 1.13
N TYR A 63 -17.00 24.52 0.43
CA TYR A 63 -18.27 24.02 0.92
C TYR A 63 -18.42 22.52 0.66
N ARG A 64 -19.22 21.88 1.50
CA ARG A 64 -19.59 20.47 1.31
C ARG A 64 -20.37 20.31 0.01
N ASP A 65 -19.91 19.34 -0.81
CA ASP A 65 -20.59 18.91 -2.02
C ASP A 65 -20.43 17.36 -2.11
N ASP A 66 -21.56 16.66 -2.12
CA ASP A 66 -21.56 15.19 -2.11
C ASP A 66 -21.01 14.60 -3.42
N ARG A 67 -20.92 15.39 -4.51
CA ARG A 67 -20.29 15.00 -5.78
C ARG A 67 -18.76 14.87 -5.70
N MET A 68 -18.14 15.47 -4.65
CA MET A 68 -16.70 15.34 -4.37
C MET A 68 -16.37 14.05 -3.59
N HIS A 69 -17.39 13.26 -3.25
CA HIS A 69 -17.20 12.04 -2.47
C HIS A 69 -16.64 10.93 -3.36
N SER A 70 -15.54 10.32 -2.93
CA SER A 70 -15.05 9.07 -3.51
C SER A 70 -15.62 7.91 -2.72
N PRO A 71 -16.22 6.89 -3.38
CA PRO A 71 -16.69 5.69 -2.69
C PRO A 71 -15.56 5.02 -1.91
N GLU A 72 -15.89 4.53 -0.72
CA GLU A 72 -14.96 3.84 0.16
C GLU A 72 -15.40 2.40 0.37
N ARG A 73 -14.46 1.45 0.37
CA ARG A 73 -14.65 0.07 0.82
C ARG A 73 -14.26 -0.09 2.28
N HIS A 74 -14.28 -1.31 2.79
CA HIS A 74 -13.95 -1.63 4.19
C HIS A 74 -12.54 -1.18 4.63
N LEU A 75 -11.60 -0.95 3.69
CA LEU A 75 -10.27 -0.37 3.97
C LEU A 75 -10.21 1.16 3.74
N GLY A 76 -11.33 1.81 3.42
CA GLY A 76 -11.36 3.23 3.05
C GLY A 76 -10.73 3.53 1.68
N LEU A 77 -10.48 2.50 0.86
CA LEU A 77 -9.88 2.61 -0.46
C LEU A 77 -10.74 1.89 -1.50
N THR A 78 -10.79 2.43 -2.69
CA THR A 78 -11.35 1.74 -3.88
C THR A 78 -10.34 1.87 -5.02
N PRO A 79 -9.96 0.77 -5.68
CA PRO A 79 -9.03 0.82 -6.80
C PRO A 79 -9.53 1.74 -7.92
N VAL A 80 -8.64 2.53 -8.51
CA VAL A 80 -8.96 3.49 -9.59
C VAL A 80 -9.51 2.79 -10.84
N THR A 81 -9.13 1.53 -11.05
CA THR A 81 -9.60 0.69 -12.17
C THR A 81 -11.08 0.32 -12.09
N GLU A 82 -11.70 0.45 -10.92
CA GLU A 82 -13.10 0.05 -10.71
C GLU A 82 -14.09 1.22 -10.73
N ILE A 83 -13.62 2.45 -10.63
CA ILE A 83 -14.43 3.66 -10.58
C ILE A 83 -13.84 4.68 -11.55
N ASP A 84 -14.68 5.29 -12.36
CA ASP A 84 -14.29 6.49 -13.09
C ASP A 84 -14.33 7.72 -12.16
N PRO A 85 -13.18 8.21 -11.69
CA PRO A 85 -13.15 9.33 -10.75
C PRO A 85 -13.31 10.69 -11.44
N THR A 86 -13.51 10.73 -12.75
CA THR A 86 -13.44 11.95 -13.59
C THR A 86 -14.42 13.01 -13.11
N GLU A 87 -15.65 12.66 -12.78
CA GLU A 87 -16.67 13.61 -12.30
C GLU A 87 -16.28 14.20 -10.94
N ALA A 88 -15.85 13.36 -10.00
CA ALA A 88 -15.40 13.81 -8.67
C ALA A 88 -14.16 14.72 -8.77
N ILE A 89 -13.17 14.33 -9.58
CA ILE A 89 -11.96 15.12 -9.83
C ILE A 89 -12.31 16.48 -10.45
N ASN A 90 -13.18 16.53 -11.46
CA ASN A 90 -13.61 17.78 -12.09
C ASN A 90 -14.36 18.67 -11.10
N THR A 91 -15.24 18.10 -10.27
CA THR A 91 -15.96 18.85 -9.24
C THR A 91 -15.01 19.44 -8.19
N ILE A 92 -14.01 18.65 -7.75
CA ILE A 92 -12.97 19.12 -6.82
C ILE A 92 -12.14 20.23 -7.46
N ARG A 93 -11.71 20.07 -8.72
CA ARG A 93 -10.96 21.08 -9.46
C ARG A 93 -11.73 22.42 -9.52
N GLU A 94 -13.00 22.37 -9.92
CA GLU A 94 -13.85 23.58 -9.99
C GLU A 94 -14.04 24.24 -8.63
N ALA A 95 -14.19 23.45 -7.56
CA ALA A 95 -14.29 23.99 -6.21
C ALA A 95 -13.01 24.68 -5.76
N VAL A 96 -11.86 24.06 -6.02
CA VAL A 96 -10.54 24.65 -5.70
C VAL A 96 -10.31 25.94 -6.49
N GLU A 97 -10.56 25.93 -7.81
CA GLU A 97 -10.42 27.13 -8.66
C GLU A 97 -11.29 28.32 -8.18
N LYS A 98 -12.50 28.04 -7.68
CA LYS A 98 -13.44 29.08 -7.25
C LYS A 98 -13.28 29.53 -5.81
N MET A 99 -12.86 28.64 -4.93
CA MET A 99 -12.97 28.82 -3.47
C MET A 99 -11.61 28.90 -2.76
N VAL A 100 -10.49 28.68 -3.47
CA VAL A 100 -9.13 28.81 -2.93
C VAL A 100 -8.41 29.95 -3.63
N ASN A 101 -7.75 30.82 -2.86
CA ASN A 101 -6.88 31.84 -3.40
C ASN A 101 -5.55 31.18 -3.87
N LEU A 102 -5.52 30.79 -5.14
CA LEU A 102 -4.38 30.10 -5.72
C LEU A 102 -3.13 31.01 -5.80
N ASP A 103 -3.31 32.31 -6.00
CA ASP A 103 -2.18 33.25 -6.04
C ASP A 103 -1.50 33.31 -4.66
N ALA A 104 -2.26 33.43 -3.58
CA ALA A 104 -1.72 33.40 -2.22
C ALA A 104 -1.04 32.06 -1.89
N LEU A 105 -1.59 30.95 -2.39
CA LEU A 105 -0.98 29.62 -2.23
C LEU A 105 0.37 29.53 -2.95
N LEU A 106 0.45 30.06 -4.17
CA LEU A 106 1.68 30.11 -4.96
C LEU A 106 2.71 31.07 -4.32
N GLU A 107 2.29 32.18 -3.76
CA GLU A 107 3.17 33.11 -3.04
C GLU A 107 3.79 32.43 -1.82
N ILE A 108 3.01 31.69 -1.04
CA ILE A 108 3.51 30.90 0.09
C ILE A 108 4.52 29.83 -0.40
N ALA A 109 4.22 29.16 -1.50
CA ALA A 109 5.08 28.14 -2.06
C ALA A 109 6.42 28.69 -2.57
N THR A 110 6.37 29.82 -3.29
CA THR A 110 7.58 30.48 -3.83
C THR A 110 8.43 31.14 -2.73
N GLY A 111 7.82 31.53 -1.62
CA GLY A 111 8.51 32.04 -0.43
C GLY A 111 9.17 30.96 0.44
N ALA A 112 9.01 29.69 0.10
CA ALA A 112 9.67 28.59 0.81
C ALA A 112 11.19 28.58 0.55
N PRO A 113 12.01 28.20 1.55
CA PRO A 113 13.46 28.08 1.33
C PRO A 113 13.77 27.04 0.27
N THR A 114 14.82 27.27 -0.50
CA THR A 114 15.31 26.30 -1.49
C THR A 114 15.73 25.02 -0.80
N ILE A 115 15.21 23.89 -1.27
CA ILE A 115 15.65 22.57 -0.82
C ILE A 115 16.90 22.20 -1.63
N GLU A 116 18.01 22.00 -0.94
CA GLU A 116 19.20 21.43 -1.59
C GLU A 116 18.90 19.98 -1.97
N LEU A 117 18.82 19.72 -3.27
CA LEU A 117 18.70 18.36 -3.77
C LEU A 117 20.06 17.67 -3.71
N PRO A 118 20.13 16.40 -3.30
CA PRO A 118 21.35 15.62 -3.48
C PRO A 118 21.72 15.59 -4.96
N ASP A 119 23.00 15.48 -5.26
CA ASP A 119 23.48 15.32 -6.63
C ASP A 119 22.66 14.22 -7.32
N ALA A 120 22.25 14.48 -8.55
CA ALA A 120 21.52 13.50 -9.34
C ALA A 120 22.34 12.22 -9.42
N ILE A 121 21.78 11.13 -8.88
CA ILE A 121 22.38 9.81 -9.04
C ILE A 121 22.35 9.52 -10.54
N ASP A 122 23.54 9.38 -11.14
CA ASP A 122 23.68 9.00 -12.54
C ASP A 122 23.08 7.59 -12.70
N VAL A 123 21.84 7.50 -13.14
CA VAL A 123 21.15 6.23 -13.38
C VAL A 123 21.80 5.61 -14.61
N LYS A 124 22.94 4.93 -14.39
CA LYS A 124 23.54 4.09 -15.43
C LYS A 124 22.48 3.09 -15.84
N SER A 125 22.36 2.88 -17.16
CA SER A 125 21.50 1.82 -17.69
C SER A 125 21.91 0.49 -17.08
N ILE A 126 21.08 -0.02 -16.16
CA ILE A 126 21.37 -1.30 -15.47
C ILE A 126 21.02 -2.43 -16.43
N GLU A 127 21.98 -3.31 -16.67
CA GLU A 127 21.76 -4.50 -17.49
C GLU A 127 20.67 -5.37 -16.85
N LYS A 128 19.64 -5.68 -17.64
CA LYS A 128 18.53 -6.53 -17.18
C LYS A 128 19.00 -7.98 -17.15
N ARG A 129 19.07 -8.54 -15.94
CA ARG A 129 19.58 -9.90 -15.67
C ARG A 129 18.48 -10.95 -15.61
N VAL A 130 17.31 -10.56 -15.10
CA VAL A 130 16.17 -11.46 -14.85
C VAL A 130 14.86 -10.80 -15.25
N LYS A 131 13.85 -11.63 -15.54
CA LYS A 131 12.46 -11.19 -15.68
C LYS A 131 11.67 -11.56 -14.42
N ILE A 132 10.94 -10.60 -13.87
CA ILE A 132 10.07 -10.81 -12.71
C ILE A 132 8.63 -10.53 -13.12
N GLY A 133 7.77 -11.55 -12.99
CA GLY A 133 6.34 -11.42 -13.20
C GLY A 133 5.70 -10.70 -12.00
N VAL A 134 4.99 -9.60 -12.27
CA VAL A 134 4.26 -8.83 -11.28
C VAL A 134 2.78 -9.02 -11.51
N ALA A 135 2.08 -9.64 -10.56
CA ALA A 135 0.63 -9.78 -10.60
C ALA A 135 -0.02 -8.39 -10.46
N TYR A 136 -0.70 -7.90 -11.49
CA TYR A 136 -1.26 -6.55 -11.50
C TYR A 136 -2.62 -6.54 -12.21
N ASP A 137 -3.67 -6.42 -11.40
CA ASP A 137 -5.07 -6.26 -11.82
C ASP A 137 -5.90 -5.68 -10.67
N GLU A 138 -7.22 -5.76 -10.77
CA GLU A 138 -8.15 -5.25 -9.76
C GLU A 138 -8.02 -5.96 -8.41
N ALA A 139 -7.58 -7.22 -8.40
CA ALA A 139 -7.37 -7.99 -7.17
C ALA A 139 -6.00 -7.70 -6.52
N PHE A 140 -4.98 -7.32 -7.32
CA PHE A 140 -3.60 -7.11 -6.89
C PHE A 140 -3.07 -5.77 -7.41
N SER A 141 -3.36 -4.68 -6.71
CA SER A 141 -3.03 -3.32 -7.15
C SER A 141 -2.21 -2.52 -6.14
N PHE A 142 -1.89 -3.08 -4.97
CA PHE A 142 -1.15 -2.35 -3.94
C PHE A 142 0.35 -2.55 -4.10
N TYR A 143 0.96 -1.64 -4.85
CA TYR A 143 2.40 -1.58 -5.06
C TYR A 143 2.93 -0.18 -4.79
N TYR A 144 4.09 -0.11 -4.18
CA TYR A 144 4.86 1.12 -4.12
C TYR A 144 5.68 1.25 -5.41
N PRO A 145 5.50 2.32 -6.22
CA PRO A 145 6.34 2.52 -7.42
C PRO A 145 7.83 2.48 -7.10
N ALA A 146 8.24 3.04 -5.96
CA ALA A 146 9.62 2.99 -5.50
C ALA A 146 10.13 1.56 -5.22
N SER A 147 9.25 0.65 -4.75
CA SER A 147 9.62 -0.76 -4.56
C SER A 147 9.85 -1.47 -5.88
N LEU A 148 9.01 -1.21 -6.88
CA LEU A 148 9.18 -1.77 -8.22
C LEU A 148 10.44 -1.22 -8.88
N ALA A 149 10.68 0.09 -8.79
CA ALA A 149 11.91 0.72 -9.29
C ALA A 149 13.17 0.13 -8.62
N ALA A 150 13.14 -0.14 -7.31
CA ALA A 150 14.26 -0.76 -6.61
C ALA A 150 14.61 -2.15 -7.17
N LEU A 151 13.62 -2.97 -7.54
CA LEU A 151 13.88 -4.24 -8.23
C LEU A 151 14.51 -4.02 -9.62
N GLU A 152 14.04 -3.01 -10.37
CA GLU A 152 14.60 -2.66 -11.68
C GLU A 152 16.06 -2.16 -11.56
N GLU A 153 16.37 -1.43 -10.49
CA GLU A 153 17.73 -0.96 -10.17
C GLU A 153 18.68 -2.11 -9.80
N LYS A 154 18.15 -3.27 -9.40
CA LYS A 154 18.96 -4.50 -9.18
C LYS A 154 19.05 -5.38 -10.42
N GLY A 155 18.49 -4.96 -11.56
CA GLY A 155 18.58 -5.64 -12.85
C GLY A 155 17.37 -6.52 -13.18
N ALA A 156 16.21 -6.29 -12.56
CA ALA A 156 14.96 -6.91 -12.96
C ALA A 156 14.32 -6.19 -14.16
N GLU A 157 13.78 -6.95 -15.11
CA GLU A 157 12.77 -6.52 -16.07
C GLU A 157 11.42 -6.94 -15.53
N LEU A 158 10.51 -5.99 -15.29
CA LEU A 158 9.18 -6.27 -14.76
C LEU A 158 8.21 -6.63 -15.89
N VAL A 159 7.53 -7.76 -15.76
CA VAL A 159 6.53 -8.26 -16.72
C VAL A 159 5.20 -8.39 -15.98
N TYR A 160 4.26 -7.52 -16.31
CA TYR A 160 2.96 -7.50 -15.66
C TYR A 160 2.04 -8.58 -16.23
N PHE A 161 1.25 -9.23 -15.35
CA PHE A 161 0.24 -10.22 -15.73
C PHE A 161 -0.97 -10.13 -14.78
N SER A 162 -2.12 -10.63 -15.23
CA SER A 162 -3.37 -10.57 -14.48
C SER A 162 -3.81 -11.96 -14.01
N PRO A 163 -3.74 -12.27 -12.72
CA PRO A 163 -4.35 -13.51 -12.18
C PRO A 163 -5.85 -13.64 -12.46
N LEU A 164 -6.57 -12.52 -12.65
CA LEU A 164 -8.00 -12.53 -13.01
C LEU A 164 -8.25 -12.89 -14.47
N ASN A 165 -7.41 -12.37 -15.40
CA ASN A 165 -7.74 -12.37 -16.82
C ASN A 165 -6.81 -13.24 -17.67
N ASP A 166 -5.56 -13.47 -17.25
CA ASP A 166 -4.62 -14.33 -17.98
C ASP A 166 -4.83 -15.80 -17.60
N SER A 167 -4.52 -16.69 -18.55
CA SER A 167 -4.65 -18.14 -18.33
C SER A 167 -3.46 -18.75 -17.63
N VAL A 168 -2.25 -18.16 -17.80
CA VAL A 168 -0.99 -18.68 -17.29
C VAL A 168 -0.05 -17.52 -16.95
N ILE A 169 0.91 -17.77 -16.09
CA ILE A 169 2.00 -16.81 -15.84
C ILE A 169 2.85 -16.58 -17.10
N PRO A 170 3.45 -15.40 -17.29
CA PRO A 170 4.41 -15.16 -18.37
C PRO A 170 5.71 -15.95 -18.18
N ASP A 171 6.55 -16.03 -19.23
CA ASP A 171 7.89 -16.61 -19.13
C ASP A 171 8.83 -15.69 -18.36
N VAL A 172 9.01 -15.97 -17.07
CA VAL A 172 9.76 -15.16 -16.11
C VAL A 172 10.65 -16.02 -15.22
N ASP A 173 11.50 -15.37 -14.45
CA ASP A 173 12.48 -16.00 -13.57
C ASP A 173 12.11 -15.89 -12.07
N GLY A 174 11.02 -15.18 -11.76
CA GLY A 174 10.45 -15.02 -10.42
C GLY A 174 9.10 -14.35 -10.47
N LEU A 175 8.32 -14.44 -9.39
CA LEU A 175 6.98 -13.85 -9.27
C LEU A 175 6.86 -12.96 -8.05
N VAL A 176 6.11 -11.87 -8.21
CA VAL A 176 5.70 -10.95 -7.14
C VAL A 176 4.18 -10.82 -7.17
N PHE A 177 3.55 -11.14 -6.05
CA PHE A 177 2.13 -10.90 -5.80
C PHE A 177 2.02 -9.83 -4.71
N GLY A 178 1.58 -8.63 -5.07
CA GLY A 178 1.38 -7.53 -4.13
C GLY A 178 0.10 -7.68 -3.30
N GLY A 179 -0.14 -6.67 -2.48
CA GLY A 179 -1.41 -6.54 -1.78
C GLY A 179 -2.55 -6.13 -2.71
N GLY A 180 -3.75 -6.12 -2.16
CA GLY A 180 -4.97 -5.78 -2.88
C GLY A 180 -6.21 -6.30 -2.17
N PHE A 181 -7.26 -6.55 -2.96
CA PHE A 181 -8.55 -7.03 -2.49
C PHE A 181 -8.97 -8.34 -3.17
N PRO A 182 -8.21 -9.44 -3.04
CA PRO A 182 -8.56 -10.71 -3.68
C PRO A 182 -9.92 -11.24 -3.19
N GLU A 183 -10.34 -10.90 -1.96
CA GLU A 183 -11.65 -11.28 -1.41
C GLU A 183 -12.84 -10.70 -2.17
N MET A 184 -12.63 -9.67 -2.97
CA MET A 184 -13.68 -9.09 -3.83
C MET A 184 -13.85 -9.85 -5.16
N PHE A 185 -12.89 -10.70 -5.53
CA PHE A 185 -12.80 -11.38 -6.81
C PHE A 185 -12.69 -12.91 -6.65
N LEU A 186 -13.17 -13.46 -5.52
CA LEU A 186 -12.97 -14.86 -5.15
C LEU A 186 -13.51 -15.83 -6.18
N PHE A 187 -14.67 -15.54 -6.79
CA PHE A 187 -15.24 -16.39 -7.82
C PHE A 187 -14.33 -16.48 -9.05
N GLN A 188 -13.84 -15.34 -9.56
CA GLN A 188 -12.95 -15.30 -10.72
C GLN A 188 -11.62 -15.99 -10.42
N LEU A 189 -10.95 -15.61 -9.32
CA LEU A 189 -9.67 -16.18 -8.92
C LEU A 189 -9.77 -17.70 -8.68
N SER A 190 -10.83 -18.16 -8.01
CA SER A 190 -11.02 -19.60 -7.75
C SER A 190 -11.35 -20.38 -9.01
N SER A 191 -12.03 -19.79 -9.99
CA SER A 191 -12.39 -20.41 -11.24
C SER A 191 -11.25 -20.47 -12.26
N ASN A 192 -10.23 -19.65 -12.14
CA ASN A 192 -9.08 -19.60 -13.05
C ASN A 192 -8.07 -20.72 -12.73
N GLU A 193 -8.49 -21.99 -12.97
CA GLU A 193 -7.70 -23.15 -12.62
C GLU A 193 -6.37 -23.24 -13.39
N SER A 194 -6.35 -22.78 -14.65
CA SER A 194 -5.14 -22.79 -15.48
C SER A 194 -4.05 -21.85 -14.94
N MET A 195 -4.42 -20.65 -14.46
CA MET A 195 -3.49 -19.75 -13.80
C MET A 195 -2.95 -20.35 -12.50
N LYS A 196 -3.85 -20.87 -11.64
CA LYS A 196 -3.43 -21.53 -10.38
C LYS A 196 -2.49 -22.69 -10.62
N GLU A 197 -2.77 -23.51 -11.63
CA GLU A 197 -1.91 -24.66 -12.00
C GLU A 197 -0.54 -24.17 -12.52
N SER A 198 -0.50 -23.11 -13.32
CA SER A 198 0.78 -22.55 -13.80
C SER A 198 1.66 -22.04 -12.66
N ILE A 199 1.05 -21.44 -11.62
CA ILE A 199 1.77 -21.00 -10.41
C ILE A 199 2.27 -22.20 -9.59
N ARG A 200 1.43 -23.25 -9.42
CA ARG A 200 1.85 -24.50 -8.75
C ARG A 200 3.04 -25.15 -9.45
N GLN A 201 3.02 -25.21 -10.78
CA GLN A 201 4.11 -25.77 -11.58
C GLN A 201 5.40 -24.93 -11.44
N ALA A 202 5.29 -23.58 -11.47
CA ALA A 202 6.43 -22.70 -11.24
C ALA A 202 7.03 -22.92 -9.84
N ASN A 203 6.20 -23.03 -8.81
CA ASN A 203 6.63 -23.35 -7.45
C ASN A 203 7.34 -24.72 -7.39
N ALA A 204 6.77 -25.75 -8.01
CA ALA A 204 7.36 -27.10 -8.04
C ALA A 204 8.71 -27.15 -8.77
N GLN A 205 8.92 -26.25 -9.75
CA GLN A 205 10.20 -26.06 -10.44
C GLN A 205 11.22 -25.22 -9.65
N GLY A 206 10.83 -24.70 -8.48
CA GLY A 206 11.69 -23.91 -7.61
C GLY A 206 11.78 -22.43 -7.98
N MET A 207 10.87 -21.90 -8.81
CA MET A 207 10.82 -20.49 -9.13
C MET A 207 10.59 -19.65 -7.86
N PRO A 208 11.38 -18.58 -7.61
CA PRO A 208 11.17 -17.69 -6.49
C PRO A 208 9.82 -16.98 -6.57
N ILE A 209 9.02 -17.05 -5.50
CA ILE A 209 7.69 -16.44 -5.40
C ILE A 209 7.61 -15.59 -4.13
N TYR A 210 7.48 -14.28 -4.29
CA TYR A 210 7.28 -13.34 -3.21
C TYR A 210 5.84 -12.84 -3.18
N ALA A 211 5.21 -12.80 -1.99
CA ALA A 211 3.81 -12.41 -1.87
C ALA A 211 3.54 -11.57 -0.61
N GLU A 212 2.81 -10.48 -0.77
CA GLU A 212 2.38 -9.57 0.29
C GLU A 212 0.84 -9.59 0.45
N CYS A 213 0.36 -9.66 1.68
CA CYS A 213 -1.04 -9.45 2.08
C CYS A 213 -2.06 -10.21 1.18
N GLY A 214 -2.72 -9.53 0.25
CA GLY A 214 -3.61 -10.17 -0.73
C GLY A 214 -2.94 -11.27 -1.54
N GLY A 215 -1.67 -11.09 -1.90
CA GLY A 215 -0.87 -12.10 -2.57
C GLY A 215 -0.66 -13.35 -1.71
N LEU A 216 -0.36 -13.20 -0.40
CA LEU A 216 -0.32 -14.33 0.53
C LEU A 216 -1.66 -15.07 0.54
N MET A 217 -2.78 -14.33 0.65
CA MET A 217 -4.12 -14.93 0.68
C MET A 217 -4.38 -15.79 -0.56
N TYR A 218 -4.01 -15.31 -1.74
CA TYR A 218 -4.18 -16.04 -3.00
C TYR A 218 -3.29 -17.30 -3.10
N LEU A 219 -2.11 -17.28 -2.49
CA LEU A 219 -1.21 -18.42 -2.47
C LEU A 219 -1.61 -19.52 -1.45
N CYS A 220 -2.51 -19.22 -0.50
CA CYS A 220 -3.05 -20.20 0.45
C CYS A 220 -3.91 -21.27 -0.23
N GLU A 221 -4.37 -22.26 0.55
CA GLU A 221 -5.26 -23.35 0.06
C GLU A 221 -6.65 -22.82 -0.25
N SER A 222 -7.16 -21.89 0.59
CA SER A 222 -8.46 -21.27 0.40
C SER A 222 -8.54 -19.88 1.04
N ILE A 223 -9.52 -19.10 0.56
CA ILE A 223 -10.00 -17.89 1.23
C ILE A 223 -11.46 -18.14 1.63
N HIS A 224 -11.77 -17.90 2.90
CA HIS A 224 -13.14 -17.89 3.43
C HIS A 224 -13.61 -16.43 3.46
N ASP A 225 -14.71 -16.15 2.76
CA ASP A 225 -15.26 -14.80 2.70
C ASP A 225 -15.94 -14.36 4.01
N PHE A 226 -16.53 -13.17 4.02
CA PHE A 226 -17.22 -12.62 5.20
C PHE A 226 -18.49 -13.40 5.60
N GLU A 227 -19.07 -14.15 4.68
CA GLU A 227 -20.24 -15.02 4.86
C GLU A 227 -19.85 -16.46 5.20
N GLY A 228 -18.55 -16.79 5.17
CA GLY A 228 -18.01 -18.12 5.46
C GLY A 228 -18.02 -19.07 4.27
N SER A 229 -18.27 -18.56 3.04
CA SER A 229 -18.11 -19.37 1.83
C SER A 229 -16.64 -19.59 1.55
N VAL A 230 -16.29 -20.80 1.08
CA VAL A 230 -14.90 -21.24 0.89
C VAL A 230 -14.55 -21.25 -0.59
N TYR A 231 -13.49 -20.54 -0.95
CA TYR A 231 -12.98 -20.47 -2.32
C TYR A 231 -11.57 -21.02 -2.39
N LYS A 232 -11.37 -22.07 -3.18
CA LYS A 232 -10.04 -22.67 -3.37
C LYS A 232 -9.15 -21.75 -4.19
N THR A 233 -7.93 -21.52 -3.70
CA THR A 233 -6.94 -20.66 -4.32
C THR A 233 -5.73 -21.47 -4.81
N VAL A 234 -4.53 -20.89 -4.89
CA VAL A 234 -3.36 -21.58 -5.50
C VAL A 234 -2.94 -22.82 -4.71
N GLY A 235 -2.91 -22.77 -3.38
CA GLY A 235 -2.65 -23.91 -2.51
C GLY A 235 -1.16 -24.28 -2.36
N ILE A 236 -0.23 -23.34 -2.57
CA ILE A 236 1.21 -23.58 -2.31
C ILE A 236 1.61 -23.19 -0.88
N VAL A 237 0.80 -22.40 -0.19
CA VAL A 237 0.93 -22.11 1.25
C VAL A 237 -0.08 -23.00 1.98
N PRO A 238 0.33 -23.92 2.86
CA PRO A 238 -0.56 -24.85 3.57
C PRO A 238 -1.29 -24.13 4.72
N ALA A 239 -2.18 -23.22 4.37
CA ALA A 239 -3.01 -22.42 5.28
C ALA A 239 -4.31 -22.01 4.60
N ASN A 240 -5.33 -21.72 5.41
CA ASN A 240 -6.54 -21.04 4.97
C ASN A 240 -6.51 -19.57 5.42
N CYS A 241 -7.00 -18.66 4.58
CA CYS A 241 -7.26 -17.30 4.99
C CYS A 241 -8.74 -17.11 5.30
N VAL A 242 -9.07 -16.52 6.44
CA VAL A 242 -10.45 -16.30 6.91
C VAL A 242 -10.69 -14.80 7.07
N MET A 243 -11.63 -14.25 6.31
CA MET A 243 -12.02 -12.84 6.41
C MET A 243 -12.72 -12.57 7.73
N GLN A 244 -12.37 -11.46 8.37
CA GLN A 244 -12.89 -11.05 9.67
C GLN A 244 -13.62 -9.71 9.57
N GLN A 245 -14.72 -9.55 10.30
CA GLN A 245 -15.48 -8.30 10.35
C GLN A 245 -14.71 -7.13 11.00
N LYS A 246 -13.68 -7.43 11.76
CA LYS A 246 -12.85 -6.43 12.43
C LYS A 246 -11.43 -6.46 11.91
N LEU A 247 -10.80 -5.29 11.87
CA LEU A 247 -9.39 -5.13 11.57
C LEU A 247 -8.55 -5.99 12.55
N GLN A 248 -7.73 -6.88 12.00
CA GLN A 248 -6.93 -7.81 12.79
C GLN A 248 -5.60 -7.22 13.19
N LYS A 249 -4.91 -6.60 12.24
CA LYS A 249 -3.61 -5.98 12.47
C LYS A 249 -3.54 -4.64 11.77
N VAL A 250 -2.85 -3.69 12.40
CA VAL A 250 -2.49 -2.39 11.81
C VAL A 250 -1.25 -1.84 12.50
N GLY A 251 -0.30 -1.37 11.71
CA GLY A 251 0.86 -0.61 12.17
C GLY A 251 2.18 -1.14 11.67
N TYR A 252 3.23 -0.42 12.03
CA TYR A 252 4.59 -0.78 11.70
C TYR A 252 5.11 -1.89 12.60
N VAL A 253 5.83 -2.83 12.01
CA VAL A 253 6.42 -3.97 12.70
C VAL A 253 7.87 -4.15 12.27
N THR A 254 8.67 -4.73 13.17
CA THR A 254 9.96 -5.32 12.85
C THR A 254 9.77 -6.83 12.72
N ALA A 255 10.10 -7.37 11.57
CA ALA A 255 10.03 -8.79 11.24
C ALA A 255 11.45 -9.37 11.24
N THR A 256 11.74 -10.27 12.19
CA THR A 256 13.00 -11.00 12.25
C THR A 256 12.83 -12.37 11.60
N ALA A 257 13.63 -12.67 10.58
CA ALA A 257 13.55 -13.92 9.85
C ALA A 257 13.88 -15.13 10.74
N LYS A 258 12.96 -16.10 10.82
CA LYS A 258 13.14 -17.36 11.59
C LYS A 258 13.90 -18.42 10.81
N ARG A 259 14.12 -18.19 9.52
CA ARG A 259 14.84 -19.05 8.56
C ARG A 259 15.36 -18.21 7.41
N ASP A 260 16.14 -18.78 6.53
CA ASP A 260 16.51 -18.15 5.27
C ASP A 260 15.24 -17.88 4.46
N THR A 261 15.16 -16.68 3.86
CA THR A 261 14.01 -16.20 3.08
C THR A 261 14.50 -15.63 1.75
N LEU A 262 13.58 -15.27 0.87
CA LEU A 262 13.88 -14.56 -0.37
C LEU A 262 14.44 -13.13 -0.13
N LEU A 263 14.40 -12.63 1.10
CA LEU A 263 14.87 -11.29 1.47
C LEU A 263 16.19 -11.30 2.27
N GLY A 264 16.72 -12.48 2.59
CA GLY A 264 17.96 -12.61 3.34
C GLY A 264 18.01 -13.85 4.23
N ALA A 265 19.14 -14.00 4.93
CA ALA A 265 19.39 -15.11 5.83
C ALA A 265 18.54 -15.06 7.12
N MET A 266 18.49 -16.17 7.83
CA MET A 266 17.91 -16.24 9.19
C MET A 266 18.49 -15.16 10.09
N ASN A 267 17.65 -14.58 10.94
CA ASN A 267 17.92 -13.44 11.85
C ASN A 267 18.05 -12.06 11.15
N THR A 268 17.88 -11.97 9.83
CA THR A 268 17.73 -10.66 9.18
C THR A 268 16.48 -9.97 9.71
N ALA A 269 16.63 -8.71 10.16
CA ALA A 269 15.53 -7.88 10.64
C ALA A 269 15.08 -6.90 9.55
N ILE A 270 13.80 -6.89 9.24
CA ILE A 270 13.18 -6.07 8.20
C ILE A 270 12.06 -5.25 8.83
N ARG A 271 11.95 -3.98 8.45
CA ARG A 271 10.84 -3.11 8.84
C ARG A 271 9.78 -3.07 7.74
N GLY A 272 8.53 -3.21 8.14
CA GLY A 272 7.37 -3.07 7.25
C GLY A 272 6.15 -2.68 8.04
N HIS A 273 4.98 -2.81 7.42
CA HIS A 273 3.72 -2.62 8.11
C HIS A 273 2.75 -3.74 7.75
N GLU A 274 1.78 -3.95 8.62
CA GLU A 274 0.64 -4.82 8.37
C GLU A 274 -0.65 -4.02 8.44
N PHE A 275 -1.58 -4.34 7.54
CA PHE A 275 -2.93 -3.79 7.54
C PHE A 275 -3.88 -4.78 6.88
N HIS A 276 -4.55 -5.62 7.68
CA HIS A 276 -5.41 -6.67 7.13
C HIS A 276 -6.60 -7.03 8.04
N PHE A 277 -7.67 -7.48 7.41
CA PHE A 277 -8.90 -7.95 8.05
C PHE A 277 -8.98 -9.48 8.10
N SER A 278 -8.11 -10.20 7.43
CA SER A 278 -8.09 -11.66 7.44
C SER A 278 -7.12 -12.22 8.48
N THR A 279 -7.33 -13.48 8.84
CA THR A 279 -6.39 -14.30 9.61
C THR A 279 -5.91 -15.45 8.74
N MET A 280 -4.63 -15.83 8.90
CA MET A 280 -4.07 -17.02 8.27
C MET A 280 -4.08 -18.17 9.28
N GLU A 281 -4.70 -19.28 8.92
CA GLU A 281 -4.85 -20.47 9.74
C GLU A 281 -4.08 -21.63 9.09
N PRO A 282 -2.90 -22.01 9.62
CA PRO A 282 -2.13 -23.14 9.12
C PRO A 282 -2.94 -24.43 9.11
N THR A 283 -2.74 -25.27 8.06
CA THR A 283 -3.37 -26.58 7.92
C THR A 283 -2.45 -27.73 8.30
N ILE A 284 -1.18 -27.43 8.67
CA ILE A 284 -0.16 -28.38 9.09
C ILE A 284 0.44 -27.97 10.43
N ASP A 285 0.86 -28.95 11.25
CA ASP A 285 1.38 -28.71 12.61
C ASP A 285 2.74 -27.99 12.59
N ASP A 286 3.70 -28.44 11.76
CA ASP A 286 5.04 -27.87 11.64
C ASP A 286 5.08 -26.76 10.58
N PHE A 287 4.25 -25.74 10.75
CA PHE A 287 4.17 -24.64 9.79
C PHE A 287 5.48 -23.84 9.73
N PRO A 288 6.05 -23.64 8.52
CA PRO A 288 7.34 -22.97 8.36
C PRO A 288 7.21 -21.44 8.43
N TRP A 289 6.99 -20.93 9.64
CA TRP A 289 6.90 -19.49 9.89
C TRP A 289 8.10 -18.74 9.34
N ALA A 290 7.84 -17.68 8.57
CA ALA A 290 8.86 -16.84 7.96
C ALA A 290 9.52 -15.92 9.00
N PHE A 291 8.72 -15.29 9.83
CA PHE A 291 9.16 -14.20 10.69
C PHE A 291 8.65 -14.35 12.12
N HIS A 292 9.44 -13.80 13.04
CA HIS A 292 8.99 -13.32 14.33
C HIS A 292 8.75 -11.81 14.22
N LEU A 293 7.52 -11.35 14.47
CA LEU A 293 7.09 -9.96 14.29
C LEU A 293 6.89 -9.30 15.65
N GLU A 294 7.43 -8.09 15.78
CA GLU A 294 7.28 -7.24 16.97
C GLU A 294 6.82 -5.84 16.57
N GLY A 295 5.80 -5.29 17.23
CA GLY A 295 5.29 -3.95 16.98
C GLY A 295 3.78 -3.89 16.78
N GLY A 296 3.33 -3.01 15.89
CA GLY A 296 1.94 -2.71 15.65
C GLY A 296 1.38 -1.60 16.55
N ARG A 297 0.14 -1.18 16.31
CA ARG A 297 -0.55 -0.13 17.08
C ARG A 297 -0.67 -0.47 18.59
N LYS A 298 -0.85 -1.75 18.88
CA LYS A 298 -0.71 -2.29 20.24
C LYS A 298 0.49 -3.22 20.19
N PRO A 299 1.57 -2.93 20.92
CA PRO A 299 2.78 -3.77 20.87
C PRO A 299 2.43 -5.23 21.11
N GLN A 300 2.79 -6.06 20.14
CA GLN A 300 2.56 -7.50 20.16
C GLN A 300 3.80 -8.21 19.62
N SER A 301 3.95 -9.48 19.98
CA SER A 301 5.00 -10.36 19.50
C SER A 301 4.34 -11.67 19.08
N TYR A 302 4.56 -12.08 17.82
CA TYR A 302 3.93 -13.26 17.22
C TYR A 302 4.72 -13.75 16.02
N ASP A 303 4.49 -15.00 15.64
CA ASP A 303 5.04 -15.56 14.42
C ASP A 303 4.07 -15.32 13.25
N GLY A 304 4.62 -15.01 12.06
CA GLY A 304 3.82 -14.72 10.88
C GLY A 304 4.56 -15.01 9.56
N GLY A 305 3.76 -15.05 8.50
CA GLY A 305 4.25 -15.38 7.16
C GLY A 305 4.69 -16.84 7.00
N TYR A 306 4.87 -17.22 5.76
CA TYR A 306 5.30 -18.55 5.33
C TYR A 306 6.59 -18.43 4.53
N ALA A 307 7.59 -19.25 4.80
CA ALA A 307 8.81 -19.29 4.00
C ALA A 307 9.29 -20.71 3.76
N THR A 308 9.63 -20.97 2.49
CA THR A 308 10.40 -22.12 2.04
C THR A 308 11.63 -21.64 1.26
N LYS A 309 12.35 -22.55 0.62
CA LYS A 309 13.51 -22.20 -0.18
C LYS A 309 13.21 -21.19 -1.30
N ASN A 310 12.02 -21.30 -1.89
CA ASN A 310 11.61 -20.50 -3.06
C ASN A 310 10.31 -19.72 -2.89
N VAL A 311 9.65 -19.78 -1.74
CA VAL A 311 8.44 -19.00 -1.46
C VAL A 311 8.62 -18.17 -0.20
N LEU A 312 8.24 -16.90 -0.27
CA LEU A 312 8.04 -16.05 0.89
C LEU A 312 6.70 -15.34 0.73
N ALA A 313 5.78 -15.60 1.64
CA ALA A 313 4.45 -15.00 1.64
C ALA A 313 4.08 -14.53 3.04
N SER A 314 3.68 -13.26 3.20
CA SER A 314 3.32 -12.72 4.51
C SER A 314 2.30 -11.58 4.40
N TYR A 315 1.69 -11.21 5.54
CA TYR A 315 0.91 -9.97 5.61
C TYR A 315 1.78 -8.71 5.66
N LEU A 316 3.08 -8.87 5.82
CA LEU A 316 4.02 -7.77 5.85
C LEU A 316 4.09 -7.09 4.48
N HIS A 317 3.82 -5.79 4.45
CA HIS A 317 4.10 -4.93 3.32
C HIS A 317 5.49 -4.33 3.47
N LEU A 318 6.34 -4.59 2.49
CA LEU A 318 7.72 -4.13 2.46
C LEU A 318 7.90 -3.00 1.45
N ASN A 319 8.68 -2.01 1.81
CA ASN A 319 9.20 -1.06 0.83
C ASN A 319 10.62 -1.48 0.42
N PHE A 320 10.77 -2.06 -0.77
CA PHE A 320 12.09 -2.50 -1.29
C PHE A 320 13.09 -1.34 -1.42
N ALA A 321 12.61 -0.11 -1.70
CA ALA A 321 13.50 1.07 -1.72
C ALA A 321 14.09 1.38 -0.32
N GLY A 322 13.43 0.93 0.75
CA GLY A 322 13.95 1.00 2.13
C GLY A 322 14.66 -0.29 2.59
N SER A 323 14.78 -1.30 1.72
CA SER A 323 15.39 -2.60 1.98
C SER A 323 16.26 -3.03 0.79
N ASP A 324 17.31 -2.28 0.54
CA ASP A 324 18.20 -2.47 -0.61
C ASP A 324 18.79 -3.88 -0.68
N GLU A 325 19.23 -4.43 0.47
CA GLU A 325 19.74 -5.79 0.58
C GLU A 325 18.66 -6.84 0.28
N GLY A 326 17.42 -6.61 0.70
CA GLY A 326 16.28 -7.49 0.42
C GLY A 326 15.93 -7.52 -1.06
N ALA A 327 15.89 -6.36 -1.72
CA ALA A 327 15.70 -6.26 -3.16
C ALA A 327 16.81 -6.98 -3.94
N GLN A 328 18.07 -6.76 -3.55
CA GLN A 328 19.22 -7.42 -4.17
C GLN A 328 19.14 -8.94 -4.00
N HIS A 329 18.86 -9.42 -2.79
CA HIS A 329 18.80 -10.86 -2.49
C HIS A 329 17.70 -11.56 -3.29
N PHE A 330 16.52 -10.92 -3.44
CA PHE A 330 15.44 -11.46 -4.24
C PHE A 330 15.81 -11.57 -5.72
N VAL A 331 16.37 -10.51 -6.30
CA VAL A 331 16.81 -10.50 -7.70
C VAL A 331 17.94 -11.53 -7.95
N ASP A 332 18.88 -11.68 -7.04
CA ASP A 332 19.96 -12.67 -7.15
C ASP A 332 19.43 -14.10 -7.03
N THR A 333 18.40 -14.32 -6.22
CA THR A 333 17.72 -15.62 -6.15
C THR A 333 17.03 -15.94 -7.47
N CYS A 334 16.36 -14.96 -8.11
CA CYS A 334 15.77 -15.12 -9.44
C CYS A 334 16.85 -15.41 -10.51
N ALA A 335 18.01 -14.74 -10.43
CA ALA A 335 19.13 -15.00 -11.35
C ALA A 335 19.71 -16.42 -11.17
N THR A 336 19.76 -16.91 -9.94
CA THR A 336 20.19 -18.28 -9.63
C THR A 336 19.21 -19.30 -10.21
N TYR A 337 17.91 -19.08 -10.07
CA TYR A 337 16.88 -19.92 -10.68
C TYR A 337 16.98 -19.92 -12.21
N LYS A 338 17.12 -18.75 -12.83
CA LYS A 338 17.30 -18.61 -14.28
C LYS A 338 18.48 -19.43 -14.82
N ALA A 339 19.59 -19.46 -14.09
CA ALA A 339 20.77 -20.21 -14.49
C ALA A 339 20.60 -21.74 -14.36
N GLN A 340 19.57 -22.20 -13.65
CA GLN A 340 19.24 -23.63 -13.46
C GLN A 340 18.10 -24.11 -14.38
N LYS A 341 17.35 -23.19 -15.00
CA LYS A 341 16.26 -23.43 -15.96
C LYS A 341 16.83 -23.85 -17.33
#